data_8c7c87dff1e735ca814a5beddf21776f
#
_entry.id   8c7c87dff1e735ca814a5beddf21776f
#
_cell.length_a   1.000
_cell.length_b   1.000
_cell.length_c   1.000
_cell.angle_alpha   90.00
_cell.angle_beta   90.00
_cell.angle_gamma   90.00
#
_symmetry.space_group_name_H-M   'P 1'
#
loop_
_entity.id
_entity.type
_entity.pdbx_description
1 polymer ?
#
loop_
_entity_poly.entity_id
_entity_poly.type
_entity_poly.pdbx_seq_one_letter_code
_entity_poly.pdbx_strand_id
1 'polypeptide(L)'
;MVTIGTPKSATATKVLLCGSGELGKEFVIELQRYGVEVIALDKYADAPAMQVAHRSYVVSMLDGDALREIVEKEKPDYIVPEVEAIATQTLMELEKEGFHVIPTARATWLTMNREGIRRLAAEELGLPTSLYRFAETEEEFI
;
A
#
# COMPACT_ATOMS: atom_id res chain seq x y z
N MET A 1 -6.48 12.83 -22.63
CA MET A 1 -7.18 11.55 -22.89
C MET A 1 -6.41 10.48 -22.12
N VAL A 2 -7.04 9.78 -21.20
CA VAL A 2 -6.41 8.65 -20.51
C VAL A 2 -6.54 7.42 -21.42
N THR A 3 -5.42 6.82 -21.78
CA THR A 3 -5.41 5.57 -22.56
C THR A 3 -5.10 4.43 -21.62
N ILE A 4 -6.05 3.52 -21.46
CA ILE A 4 -5.86 2.28 -20.70
C ILE A 4 -5.45 1.19 -21.71
N GLY A 5 -4.25 0.66 -21.53
CA GLY A 5 -3.75 -0.41 -22.40
C GLY A 5 -4.32 -1.78 -22.03
N THR A 6 -4.09 -2.76 -22.88
CA THR A 6 -4.45 -4.14 -22.58
C THR A 6 -3.44 -4.75 -21.59
N PRO A 7 -3.88 -5.49 -20.57
CA PRO A 7 -2.97 -6.20 -19.67
C PRO A 7 -1.93 -7.05 -20.42
N LYS A 8 -0.72 -7.11 -19.89
CA LYS A 8 0.45 -7.80 -20.47
C LYS A 8 0.95 -7.23 -21.80
N SER A 9 0.49 -6.04 -22.20
CA SER A 9 1.03 -5.29 -23.33
C SER A 9 2.01 -4.21 -22.89
N ALA A 10 2.75 -3.65 -23.83
CA ALA A 10 3.68 -2.55 -23.57
C ALA A 10 2.98 -1.25 -23.12
N THR A 11 1.68 -1.14 -23.34
CA THR A 11 0.86 0.03 -22.98
C THR A 11 -0.09 -0.25 -21.82
N ALA A 12 0.10 -1.37 -21.13
CA ALA A 12 -0.73 -1.70 -19.96
C ALA A 12 -0.57 -0.67 -18.85
N THR A 13 -1.68 -0.24 -18.27
CA THR A 13 -1.65 0.43 -16.97
C THR A 13 -1.46 -0.63 -15.91
N LYS A 14 -0.43 -0.50 -15.08
CA LYS A 14 -0.03 -1.51 -14.09
C LYS A 14 -0.27 -1.02 -12.66
N VAL A 15 -0.86 -1.87 -11.86
CA VAL A 15 -1.03 -1.65 -10.42
C VAL A 15 -0.29 -2.73 -9.65
N LEU A 16 0.55 -2.33 -8.71
CA LEU A 16 1.17 -3.18 -7.71
C LEU A 16 0.35 -3.10 -6.42
N LEU A 17 -0.34 -4.18 -6.10
CA LEU A 17 -1.14 -4.30 -4.87
C LEU A 17 -0.29 -4.93 -3.76
N CYS A 18 -0.07 -4.17 -2.68
CA CYS A 18 0.69 -4.60 -1.52
C CYS A 18 -0.27 -4.99 -0.39
N GLY A 19 -0.54 -6.27 -0.30
CA GLY A 19 -1.58 -6.91 0.51
C GLY A 19 -2.59 -7.61 -0.39
N SER A 20 -2.75 -8.91 -0.20
CA SER A 20 -3.52 -9.76 -1.11
C SER A 20 -4.65 -10.52 -0.40
N GLY A 21 -5.25 -9.88 0.61
CA GLY A 21 -6.40 -10.42 1.33
C GLY A 21 -7.69 -10.45 0.51
N GLU A 22 -8.81 -10.73 1.16
CA GLU A 22 -10.11 -10.83 0.50
C GLU A 22 -10.57 -9.49 -0.09
N LEU A 23 -10.35 -8.39 0.62
CA LEU A 23 -10.64 -7.05 0.11
C LEU A 23 -9.75 -6.72 -1.10
N GLY A 24 -8.47 -7.08 -1.03
CA GLY A 24 -7.52 -6.97 -2.15
C GLY A 24 -8.00 -7.75 -3.37
N LYS A 25 -8.61 -8.93 -3.19
CA LYS A 25 -9.18 -9.72 -4.28
C LYS A 25 -10.30 -8.98 -5.01
N GLU A 26 -11.25 -8.39 -4.28
CA GLU A 26 -12.32 -7.59 -4.87
C GLU A 26 -11.77 -6.39 -5.64
N PHE A 27 -10.76 -5.74 -5.09
CA PHE A 27 -10.08 -4.63 -5.74
C PHE A 27 -9.40 -5.07 -7.06
N VAL A 28 -8.72 -6.22 -7.08
CA VAL A 28 -8.12 -6.79 -8.30
C VAL A 28 -9.17 -7.06 -9.35
N ILE A 29 -10.28 -7.68 -8.97
CA ILE A 29 -11.38 -7.98 -9.89
C ILE A 29 -11.93 -6.71 -10.53
N GLU A 30 -12.12 -5.65 -9.73
CA GLU A 30 -12.63 -4.38 -10.24
C GLU A 30 -11.60 -3.70 -11.17
N LEU A 31 -10.33 -3.69 -10.82
CA LEU A 31 -9.27 -3.16 -11.71
C LEU A 31 -9.23 -3.88 -13.06
N GLN A 32 -9.41 -5.19 -13.05
CA GLN A 32 -9.45 -5.98 -14.29
C GLN A 32 -10.65 -5.64 -15.18
N ARG A 33 -11.79 -5.26 -14.62
CA ARG A 33 -12.94 -4.75 -15.39
C ARG A 33 -12.61 -3.49 -16.18
N TYR A 34 -11.67 -2.67 -15.65
CA TYR A 34 -11.16 -1.50 -16.35
C TYR A 34 -9.96 -1.79 -17.28
N GLY A 35 -9.57 -3.05 -17.43
CA GLY A 35 -8.43 -3.43 -18.27
C GLY A 35 -7.06 -3.10 -17.67
N VAL A 36 -6.97 -2.99 -16.35
CA VAL A 36 -5.72 -2.72 -15.62
C VAL A 36 -4.99 -4.04 -15.36
N GLU A 37 -3.67 -4.04 -15.55
CA GLU A 37 -2.79 -5.15 -15.19
C GLU A 37 -2.45 -5.06 -13.70
N VAL A 38 -2.70 -6.13 -12.96
CA VAL A 38 -2.46 -6.16 -11.52
C VAL A 38 -1.41 -7.18 -11.15
N ILE A 39 -0.46 -6.74 -10.33
CA ILE A 39 0.57 -7.54 -9.68
C ILE A 39 0.25 -7.56 -8.18
N ALA A 40 0.10 -8.72 -7.57
CA ALA A 40 -0.30 -8.88 -6.18
C ALA A 40 0.85 -9.39 -5.31
N LEU A 41 1.06 -8.76 -4.15
CA LEU A 41 2.09 -9.12 -3.16
C LEU A 41 1.45 -9.55 -1.85
N ASP A 42 1.98 -10.61 -1.25
CA ASP A 42 1.69 -10.96 0.14
C ASP A 42 2.84 -11.79 0.74
N LYS A 43 2.85 -11.92 2.07
CA LYS A 43 3.86 -12.71 2.80
C LYS A 43 3.68 -14.22 2.68
N TYR A 44 2.56 -14.71 2.14
CA TYR A 44 2.25 -16.13 1.95
C TYR A 44 1.72 -16.40 0.54
N ALA A 45 1.94 -17.61 0.06
CA ALA A 45 1.49 -18.03 -1.26
C ALA A 45 -0.04 -18.21 -1.31
N ASP A 46 -0.57 -18.09 -2.52
CA ASP A 46 -1.99 -18.33 -2.81
C ASP A 46 -2.97 -17.45 -2.02
N ALA A 47 -2.49 -16.28 -1.57
CA ALA A 47 -3.36 -15.28 -0.95
C ALA A 47 -4.54 -14.93 -1.88
N PRO A 48 -5.72 -14.57 -1.35
CA PRO A 48 -6.95 -14.41 -2.14
C PRO A 48 -6.80 -13.58 -3.41
N ALA A 49 -6.15 -12.41 -3.34
CA ALA A 49 -5.94 -11.56 -4.51
C ALA A 49 -4.93 -12.15 -5.51
N MET A 50 -3.95 -12.93 -5.05
CA MET A 50 -2.99 -13.60 -5.94
C MET A 50 -3.66 -14.60 -6.88
N GLN A 51 -4.77 -15.22 -6.46
CA GLN A 51 -5.52 -16.20 -7.24
C GLN A 51 -6.16 -15.60 -8.50
N VAL A 52 -6.35 -14.29 -8.51
CA VAL A 52 -7.02 -13.58 -9.63
C VAL A 52 -6.11 -12.54 -10.30
N ALA A 53 -4.98 -12.20 -9.72
CA ALA A 53 -4.02 -11.25 -10.28
C ALA A 53 -3.32 -11.80 -11.54
N HIS A 54 -2.77 -10.91 -12.37
CA HIS A 54 -2.01 -11.30 -13.56
C HIS A 54 -0.64 -11.91 -13.23
N ARG A 55 -0.03 -11.46 -12.13
CA ARG A 55 1.21 -11.98 -11.54
C ARG A 55 1.16 -11.80 -10.02
N SER A 56 1.98 -12.56 -9.32
CA SER A 56 2.09 -12.43 -7.87
C SER A 56 3.51 -12.69 -7.40
N TYR A 57 3.84 -12.13 -6.23
CA TYR A 57 5.10 -12.35 -5.52
C TYR A 57 4.83 -12.64 -4.05
N VAL A 58 5.50 -13.66 -3.52
CA VAL A 58 5.50 -13.95 -2.08
C VAL A 58 6.68 -13.23 -1.45
N VAL A 59 6.40 -12.19 -0.67
CA VAL A 59 7.42 -11.33 -0.07
C VAL A 59 6.87 -10.68 1.19
N SER A 60 7.73 -10.50 2.20
CA SER A 60 7.38 -9.67 3.35
C SER A 60 7.36 -8.21 2.93
N MET A 61 6.22 -7.56 3.04
CA MET A 61 6.11 -6.13 2.71
C MET A 61 6.81 -5.21 3.74
N LEU A 62 7.28 -5.76 4.86
CA LEU A 62 8.18 -5.07 5.80
C LEU A 62 9.64 -5.08 5.33
N ASP A 63 9.98 -5.92 4.34
CA ASP A 63 11.27 -5.93 3.68
C ASP A 63 11.29 -4.88 2.58
N GLY A 64 11.87 -3.73 2.90
CA GLY A 64 11.90 -2.58 1.98
C GLY A 64 12.75 -2.83 0.74
N ASP A 65 13.83 -3.61 0.84
CA ASP A 65 14.72 -3.91 -0.28
C ASP A 65 14.01 -4.85 -1.26
N ALA A 66 13.38 -5.91 -0.76
CA ALA A 66 12.59 -6.82 -1.59
C ALA A 66 11.40 -6.13 -2.26
N LEU A 67 10.72 -5.20 -1.56
CA LEU A 67 9.65 -4.39 -2.13
C LEU A 67 10.18 -3.52 -3.27
N ARG A 68 11.32 -2.86 -3.07
CA ARG A 68 11.98 -2.02 -4.07
C ARG A 68 12.35 -2.81 -5.31
N GLU A 69 12.97 -3.98 -5.15
CA GLU A 69 13.34 -4.85 -6.28
C GLU A 69 12.13 -5.19 -7.16
N ILE A 70 10.99 -5.48 -6.55
CA ILE A 70 9.75 -5.79 -7.28
C ILE A 70 9.24 -4.54 -8.01
N VAL A 71 9.22 -3.37 -7.36
CA VAL A 71 8.80 -2.12 -7.99
C VAL A 71 9.69 -1.78 -9.19
N GLU A 72 11.00 -1.88 -9.05
CA GLU A 72 11.96 -1.60 -10.14
C GLU A 72 11.83 -2.59 -11.30
N LYS A 73 11.55 -3.85 -11.01
CA LYS A 73 11.34 -4.91 -12.01
C LYS A 73 10.03 -4.73 -12.77
N GLU A 74 8.94 -4.50 -12.06
CA GLU A 74 7.59 -4.44 -12.64
C GLU A 74 7.27 -3.06 -13.22
N LYS A 75 7.87 -1.99 -12.69
CA LYS A 75 7.64 -0.59 -13.06
C LYS A 75 6.15 -0.28 -13.12
N PRO A 76 5.43 -0.41 -11.99
CA PRO A 76 4.00 -0.13 -11.94
C PRO A 76 3.73 1.37 -12.11
N ASP A 77 2.60 1.70 -12.70
CA ASP A 77 2.10 3.07 -12.75
C ASP A 77 1.59 3.52 -11.37
N TYR A 78 1.05 2.56 -10.60
CA TYR A 78 0.54 2.82 -9.26
C TYR A 78 0.95 1.72 -8.28
N ILE A 79 1.31 2.12 -7.07
CA ILE A 79 1.57 1.23 -5.92
C ILE A 79 0.45 1.45 -4.93
N VAL A 80 -0.26 0.39 -4.56
CA VAL A 80 -1.42 0.44 -3.67
C VAL A 80 -1.14 -0.37 -2.41
N PRO A 81 -0.72 0.28 -1.30
CA PRO A 81 -0.64 -0.36 0.00
C PRO A 81 -2.05 -0.61 0.54
N GLU A 82 -2.42 -1.87 0.70
CA GLU A 82 -3.71 -2.32 1.26
C GLU A 82 -3.56 -2.74 2.73
N VAL A 83 -2.36 -3.20 3.10
CA VAL A 83 -2.05 -3.57 4.49
C VAL A 83 -1.28 -2.47 5.21
N GLU A 84 -1.48 -2.36 6.53
CA GLU A 84 -0.72 -1.43 7.35
C GLU A 84 0.72 -1.89 7.59
N ALA A 85 1.00 -3.21 7.60
CA ALA A 85 2.32 -3.78 7.86
C ALA A 85 3.19 -3.75 6.59
N ILE A 86 3.67 -2.57 6.22
CA ILE A 86 4.47 -2.32 5.01
C ILE A 86 5.66 -1.39 5.31
N ALA A 87 6.75 -1.50 4.55
CA ALA A 87 7.93 -0.66 4.63
C ALA A 87 7.63 0.77 4.14
N THR A 88 6.98 1.57 4.98
CA THR A 88 6.51 2.91 4.64
C THR A 88 7.64 3.86 4.29
N GLN A 89 8.84 3.68 4.87
CA GLN A 89 10.01 4.47 4.51
C GLN A 89 10.40 4.24 3.05
N THR A 90 10.41 2.98 2.61
CA THR A 90 10.68 2.64 1.20
C THR A 90 9.62 3.23 0.27
N LEU A 91 8.34 3.22 0.67
CA LEU A 91 7.29 3.87 -0.12
C LEU A 91 7.50 5.38 -0.25
N MET A 92 7.95 6.07 0.82
CA MET A 92 8.27 7.50 0.78
C MET A 92 9.46 7.82 -0.15
N GLU A 93 10.44 6.92 -0.22
CA GLU A 93 11.57 7.05 -1.15
C GLU A 93 11.11 6.85 -2.59
N LEU A 94 10.33 5.82 -2.86
CA LEU A 94 9.76 5.55 -4.18
C LEU A 94 8.87 6.72 -4.67
N GLU A 95 8.08 7.35 -3.79
CA GLU A 95 7.33 8.57 -4.15
C GLU A 95 8.27 9.72 -4.57
N LYS A 96 9.38 9.93 -3.87
CA LYS A 96 10.37 10.96 -4.25
C LYS A 96 11.05 10.64 -5.58
N GLU A 97 11.17 9.38 -5.94
CA GLU A 97 11.71 8.90 -7.21
C GLU A 97 10.70 8.98 -8.37
N GLY A 98 9.45 9.34 -8.07
CA GLY A 98 8.39 9.57 -9.06
C GLY A 98 7.38 8.44 -9.23
N PHE A 99 7.42 7.40 -8.40
CA PHE A 99 6.35 6.40 -8.38
C PHE A 99 5.09 6.95 -7.69
N HIS A 100 3.92 6.55 -8.18
CA HIS A 100 2.65 6.97 -7.59
C HIS A 100 2.17 5.96 -6.54
N VAL A 101 2.24 6.34 -5.28
CA VAL A 101 1.71 5.55 -4.15
C VAL A 101 0.32 6.07 -3.77
N ILE A 102 -0.69 5.20 -3.72
CA ILE A 102 -2.09 5.55 -3.46
C ILE A 102 -2.70 4.58 -2.42
N PRO A 103 -3.10 5.05 -1.24
CA PRO A 103 -2.93 6.41 -0.72
C PRO A 103 -1.44 6.77 -0.57
N THR A 104 -1.12 8.06 -0.40
CA THR A 104 0.29 8.48 -0.31
C THR A 104 1.05 7.72 0.78
N ALA A 105 2.36 7.55 0.62
CA ALA A 105 3.19 6.85 1.60
C ALA A 105 3.09 7.49 3.00
N ARG A 106 2.92 8.82 3.08
CA ARG A 106 2.66 9.51 4.35
C ARG A 106 1.32 9.11 4.96
N ALA A 107 0.25 9.01 4.16
CA ALA A 107 -1.05 8.58 4.66
C ALA A 107 -1.00 7.14 5.17
N THR A 108 -0.34 6.25 4.43
CA THR A 108 -0.10 4.86 4.83
C THR A 108 0.66 4.78 6.15
N TRP A 109 1.74 5.56 6.29
CA TRP A 109 2.50 5.63 7.54
C TRP A 109 1.66 6.09 8.72
N LEU A 110 0.79 7.10 8.52
CA LEU A 110 -0.10 7.60 9.59
C LEU A 110 -1.11 6.55 10.05
N THR A 111 -1.61 5.69 9.17
CA THR A 111 -2.53 4.61 9.56
C THR A 111 -1.86 3.56 10.44
N MET A 112 -0.56 3.31 10.24
CA MET A 112 0.24 2.44 11.13
C MET A 112 0.57 3.12 12.46
N ASN A 113 0.71 4.43 12.48
CA ASN A 113 1.14 5.21 13.64
C ASN A 113 -0.06 5.79 14.37
N ARG A 114 -0.56 5.05 15.37
CA ARG A 114 -1.74 5.45 16.16
C ARG A 114 -1.56 6.78 16.90
N GLU A 115 -0.35 7.07 17.36
CA GLU A 115 -0.02 8.37 17.95
C GLU A 115 0.00 9.46 16.88
N GLY A 116 0.70 9.23 15.79
CA GLY A 116 0.83 10.19 14.70
C GLY A 116 -0.50 10.64 14.13
N ILE A 117 -1.41 9.70 13.86
CA ILE A 117 -2.73 10.06 13.32
C ILE A 117 -3.59 10.82 14.32
N ARG A 118 -3.49 10.50 15.64
CA ARG A 118 -4.22 11.24 16.67
C ARG A 118 -3.70 12.66 16.85
N ARG A 119 -2.38 12.83 16.87
CA ARG A 119 -1.75 14.15 16.93
C ARG A 119 -2.12 14.99 15.71
N LEU A 120 -2.01 14.41 14.50
CA LEU A 120 -2.44 15.08 13.29
C LEU A 120 -3.88 15.55 13.39
N ALA A 121 -4.81 14.69 13.77
CA ALA A 121 -6.22 15.01 13.83
C ALA A 121 -6.52 16.09 14.88
N ALA A 122 -6.05 15.91 16.12
CA ALA A 122 -6.41 16.77 17.24
C ALA A 122 -5.57 18.06 17.31
N GLU A 123 -4.24 17.94 17.12
CA GLU A 123 -3.30 19.04 17.42
C GLU A 123 -3.01 19.88 16.16
N GLU A 124 -2.92 19.27 14.97
CA GLU A 124 -2.63 20.00 13.74
C GLU A 124 -3.91 20.45 13.00
N LEU A 125 -4.89 19.55 12.90
CA LEU A 125 -6.12 19.82 12.12
C LEU A 125 -7.28 20.33 12.97
N GLY A 126 -7.17 20.29 14.31
CA GLY A 126 -8.22 20.72 15.24
C GLY A 126 -9.53 19.94 15.12
N LEU A 127 -9.46 18.69 14.66
CA LEU A 127 -10.65 17.84 14.51
C LEU A 127 -11.11 17.31 15.88
N PRO A 128 -12.42 17.15 16.10
CA PRO A 128 -12.93 16.50 17.31
C PRO A 128 -12.41 15.07 17.42
N THR A 129 -11.77 14.74 18.53
CA THR A 129 -11.30 13.38 18.85
C THR A 129 -11.75 13.00 20.26
N SER A 130 -11.76 11.68 20.54
CA SER A 130 -11.85 11.22 21.92
C SER A 130 -10.68 11.76 22.74
N LEU A 131 -10.85 11.96 24.02
CA LEU A 131 -9.73 12.23 24.93
C LEU A 131 -8.73 11.07 24.84
N TYR A 132 -7.44 11.41 24.76
CA TYR A 132 -6.37 10.42 24.67
C TYR A 132 -5.17 10.89 25.50
N ARG A 133 -4.37 9.93 25.88
CA ARG A 133 -3.06 10.12 26.52
C ARG A 133 -2.13 9.03 26.00
N PHE A 134 -0.90 9.38 25.75
CA PHE A 134 0.15 8.42 25.43
C PHE A 134 0.97 8.16 26.68
N ALA A 135 1.36 6.94 26.90
CA ALA A 135 2.22 6.49 27.97
C ALA A 135 3.34 5.65 27.39
N GLU A 136 4.58 5.99 27.70
CA GLU A 136 5.78 5.25 27.25
C GLU A 136 6.26 4.26 28.32
N THR A 137 5.81 4.43 29.55
CA THR A 137 6.16 3.58 30.68
C THR A 137 4.92 3.10 31.42
N GLU A 138 5.05 2.02 32.20
CA GLU A 138 3.99 1.50 33.04
C GLU A 138 3.55 2.54 34.10
N GLU A 139 4.49 3.33 34.62
CA GLU A 139 4.23 4.38 35.61
C GLU A 139 3.37 5.52 35.05
N GLU A 140 3.51 5.84 33.78
CA GLU A 140 2.71 6.85 33.10
C GLU A 140 1.31 6.36 32.73
N PHE A 141 1.12 5.03 32.69
CA PHE A 141 -0.15 4.41 32.35
C PHE A 141 -1.10 4.33 33.56
N ILE A 142 -0.58 4.29 34.80
CA ILE A 142 -1.32 4.26 36.06
C ILE A 142 -1.72 5.67 36.47
#